data_36e331418e7f5e75d3aef44fe26a292c
#
_entry.id   36e331418e7f5e75d3aef44fe26a292c
#
_cell.length_a   1.000
_cell.length_b   1.000
_cell.length_c   1.000
_cell.angle_alpha   90.00
_cell.angle_beta   90.00
_cell.angle_gamma   90.00
#
_symmetry.space_group_name_H-M   'P 1'
#
loop_
_entity.id
_entity.type
_entity.pdbx_description
1 polymer ?
#
loop_
_entity_poly.entity_id
_entity_poly.type
_entity_poly.pdbx_seq_one_letter_code
_entity_poly.pdbx_strand_id
1 'polypeptide(L)'
;MIRATDIHKSFGTLEVLKGVSLDVAQGEVVSIVGASGAGKTTLLQIIGTLSRPDGGRVEIDGRDVSALGDRALSQFRNERIGFVFQFHHLLAEFTAFENVCIPGLIGRRPRADVERRAAELLDMMGLAARRDHKPGQLSGGEQQRVAIARALVN
;
A
#
# COMPACT_ATOMS: atom_id res chain seq x y z
N MET A 1 -13.03 -3.59 5.63
CA MET A 1 -13.86 -2.37 5.73
C MET A 1 -12.99 -1.22 6.20
N ILE A 2 -13.11 -0.03 5.56
CA ILE A 2 -12.34 1.17 5.95
C ILE A 2 -13.34 2.28 6.27
N ARG A 3 -13.13 3.00 7.38
CA ARG A 3 -13.91 4.19 7.75
C ARG A 3 -12.94 5.31 8.12
N ALA A 4 -13.00 6.40 7.37
CA ALA A 4 -12.33 7.66 7.68
C ALA A 4 -13.40 8.67 8.10
N THR A 5 -13.23 9.30 9.27
CA THR A 5 -14.22 10.22 9.83
C THR A 5 -13.57 11.55 10.13
N ASP A 6 -14.09 12.61 9.52
CA ASP A 6 -13.73 14.00 9.78
C ASP A 6 -12.21 14.26 9.65
N ILE A 7 -11.61 13.77 8.58
CA ILE A 7 -10.15 13.84 8.37
C ILE A 7 -9.73 15.26 8.01
N HIS A 8 -8.86 15.82 8.83
CA HIS A 8 -8.19 17.11 8.62
C HIS A 8 -6.70 16.90 8.38
N LYS A 9 -6.13 17.66 7.44
CA LYS A 9 -4.68 17.67 7.19
C LYS A 9 -4.22 19.00 6.63
N SER A 10 -3.20 19.56 7.27
CA SER A 10 -2.54 20.80 6.84
C SER A 10 -1.04 20.61 6.62
N PHE A 11 -0.46 21.38 5.73
CA PHE A 11 0.98 21.50 5.52
C PHE A 11 1.36 22.97 5.64
N GLY A 12 1.94 23.33 6.79
CA GLY A 12 2.15 24.73 7.17
C GLY A 12 0.80 25.46 7.29
N THR A 13 0.61 26.51 6.51
CA THR A 13 -0.65 27.30 6.48
C THR A 13 -1.69 26.76 5.50
N LEU A 14 -1.33 25.77 4.66
CA LEU A 14 -2.24 25.21 3.67
C LEU A 14 -3.04 24.05 4.25
N GLU A 15 -4.33 24.24 4.46
CA GLU A 15 -5.26 23.18 4.83
C GLU A 15 -5.69 22.41 3.57
N VAL A 16 -5.25 21.14 3.47
CA VAL A 16 -5.46 20.28 2.30
C VAL A 16 -6.70 19.42 2.44
N LEU A 17 -6.94 18.86 3.63
CA LEU A 17 -8.15 18.10 3.95
C LEU A 17 -8.94 18.85 5.05
N LYS A 18 -10.22 19.06 4.82
CA LYS A 18 -11.11 19.93 5.59
C LYS A 18 -12.33 19.17 6.09
N GLY A 19 -12.12 18.12 6.89
CA GLY A 19 -13.21 17.30 7.42
C GLY A 19 -13.74 16.27 6.42
N VAL A 20 -12.83 15.57 5.72
CA VAL A 20 -13.20 14.55 4.73
C VAL A 20 -13.61 13.26 5.43
N SER A 21 -14.79 12.72 5.07
CA SER A 21 -15.26 11.42 5.54
C SER A 21 -15.48 10.46 4.38
N LEU A 22 -15.14 9.18 4.60
CA LEU A 22 -15.25 8.11 3.60
C LEU A 22 -15.50 6.78 4.31
N ASP A 23 -16.48 6.04 3.84
CA ASP A 23 -16.70 4.64 4.22
C ASP A 23 -16.48 3.74 2.99
N VAL A 24 -15.73 2.64 3.17
CA VAL A 24 -15.51 1.61 2.15
C VAL A 24 -15.89 0.27 2.76
N ALA A 25 -16.88 -0.40 2.18
CA ALA A 25 -17.33 -1.70 2.63
C ALA A 25 -16.32 -2.81 2.25
N GLN A 26 -16.47 -3.98 2.85
CA GLN A 26 -15.65 -5.13 2.48
C GLN A 26 -15.97 -5.57 1.03
N GLY A 27 -14.94 -5.77 0.22
CA GLY A 27 -15.08 -6.16 -1.19
C GLY A 27 -15.45 -5.00 -2.12
N GLU A 28 -15.63 -3.79 -1.60
CA GLU A 28 -15.93 -2.61 -2.39
C GLU A 28 -14.68 -2.04 -3.07
N VAL A 29 -14.85 -1.56 -4.31
CA VAL A 29 -13.84 -0.81 -5.04
C VAL A 29 -14.30 0.65 -5.13
N VAL A 30 -13.51 1.55 -4.58
CA VAL A 30 -13.80 2.99 -4.55
C VAL A 30 -12.76 3.75 -5.37
N SER A 31 -13.23 4.70 -6.19
CA SER A 31 -12.38 5.62 -6.93
C SER A 31 -12.48 7.02 -6.35
N ILE A 32 -11.33 7.62 -6.00
CA ILE A 32 -11.24 9.00 -5.51
C ILE A 32 -10.87 9.90 -6.69
N VAL A 33 -11.80 10.74 -7.12
CA VAL A 33 -11.64 11.66 -8.26
C VAL A 33 -11.60 13.12 -7.80
N GLY A 34 -11.03 13.98 -8.62
CA GLY A 34 -10.95 15.42 -8.34
C GLY A 34 -9.76 16.09 -9.04
N ALA A 35 -9.72 17.41 -9.01
CA ALA A 35 -8.65 18.22 -9.62
C ALA A 35 -7.26 17.89 -9.05
N SER A 36 -6.20 18.25 -9.78
CA SER A 36 -4.83 18.19 -9.25
C SER A 36 -4.73 19.07 -8.01
N GLY A 37 -4.02 18.61 -6.99
CA GLY A 37 -3.90 19.34 -5.71
C GLY A 37 -5.10 19.22 -4.76
N ALA A 38 -6.19 18.54 -5.13
CA ALA A 38 -7.39 18.40 -4.28
C ALA A 38 -7.20 17.48 -3.04
N GLY A 39 -5.97 17.06 -2.70
CA GLY A 39 -5.71 16.24 -1.52
C GLY A 39 -5.91 14.74 -1.68
N LYS A 40 -6.20 14.23 -2.88
CA LYS A 40 -6.44 12.78 -3.13
C LYS A 40 -5.31 11.89 -2.62
N THR A 41 -4.08 12.22 -2.97
CA THR A 41 -2.89 11.48 -2.54
C THR A 41 -2.71 11.57 -1.02
N THR A 42 -2.96 12.73 -0.43
CA THR A 42 -2.90 12.94 1.03
C THR A 42 -3.93 12.06 1.75
N LEU A 43 -5.16 12.00 1.25
CA LEU A 43 -6.20 11.14 1.80
C LEU A 43 -5.81 9.66 1.69
N LEU A 44 -5.32 9.22 0.53
CA LEU A 44 -4.84 7.83 0.34
C LEU A 44 -3.66 7.49 1.27
N GLN A 45 -2.72 8.42 1.48
CA GLN A 45 -1.61 8.23 2.42
C GLN A 45 -2.09 8.12 3.87
N ILE A 46 -3.12 8.87 4.27
CA ILE A 46 -3.70 8.80 5.61
C ILE A 46 -4.46 7.50 5.80
N ILE A 47 -5.35 7.11 4.88
CA ILE A 47 -6.08 5.84 4.90
C ILE A 47 -5.09 4.67 4.90
N GLY A 48 -4.04 4.76 4.08
CA GLY A 48 -2.96 3.77 4.03
C GLY A 48 -1.98 3.82 5.20
N THR A 49 -2.21 4.68 6.20
CA THR A 49 -1.36 4.80 7.40
C THR A 49 0.09 5.25 7.15
N LEU A 50 0.37 5.84 5.98
CA LEU A 50 1.68 6.44 5.66
C LEU A 50 1.84 7.84 6.22
N SER A 51 0.74 8.55 6.46
CA SER A 51 0.70 9.85 7.10
C SER A 51 -0.35 9.85 8.21
N ARG A 52 -0.13 10.64 9.26
CA ARG A 52 -1.15 10.85 10.30
C ARG A 52 -2.03 12.04 9.94
N PRO A 53 -3.34 11.96 10.18
CA PRO A 53 -4.20 13.13 10.11
C PRO A 53 -3.88 14.09 11.25
N ASP A 54 -4.22 15.37 11.09
CA ASP A 54 -4.13 16.38 12.16
C ASP A 54 -5.41 16.37 13.01
N GLY A 55 -6.52 15.91 12.45
CA GLY A 55 -7.80 15.68 13.13
C GLY A 55 -8.59 14.56 12.47
N GLY A 56 -9.61 14.08 13.18
CA GLY A 56 -10.40 12.93 12.75
C GLY A 56 -9.76 11.59 13.08
N ARG A 57 -10.32 10.50 12.54
CA ARG A 57 -9.85 9.14 12.80
C ARG A 57 -10.02 8.23 11.60
N VAL A 58 -9.17 7.19 11.53
CA VAL A 58 -9.27 6.11 10.54
C VAL A 58 -9.42 4.79 11.25
N GLU A 59 -10.47 4.05 10.89
CA GLU A 59 -10.72 2.69 11.35
C GLU A 59 -10.58 1.72 10.18
N ILE A 60 -9.85 0.63 10.36
CA ILE A 60 -9.70 -0.44 9.38
C ILE A 60 -10.07 -1.76 10.05
N ASP A 61 -11.03 -2.47 9.49
CA ASP A 61 -11.59 -3.71 10.04
C ASP A 61 -12.03 -3.58 11.52
N GLY A 62 -12.64 -2.44 11.86
CA GLY A 62 -13.11 -2.12 13.22
C GLY A 62 -12.01 -1.71 14.20
N ARG A 63 -10.76 -1.59 13.75
CA ARG A 63 -9.64 -1.14 14.57
C ARG A 63 -9.30 0.32 14.27
N ASP A 64 -9.29 1.18 15.28
CA ASP A 64 -8.80 2.55 15.14
C ASP A 64 -7.27 2.55 14.98
N VAL A 65 -6.83 2.81 13.75
CA VAL A 65 -5.40 2.85 13.41
C VAL A 65 -4.75 4.20 13.74
N SER A 66 -5.56 5.25 13.93
CA SER A 66 -5.07 6.58 14.31
C SER A 66 -4.52 6.60 15.74
N ALA A 67 -5.04 5.75 16.62
CA ALA A 67 -4.62 5.62 18.01
C ALA A 67 -3.38 4.74 18.20
N LEU A 68 -2.90 4.04 17.14
CA LEU A 68 -1.76 3.13 17.24
C LEU A 68 -0.43 3.90 17.34
N GLY A 69 0.47 3.45 18.22
CA GLY A 69 1.87 3.89 18.22
C GLY A 69 2.63 3.38 16.98
N ASP A 70 3.74 4.00 16.64
CA ASP A 70 4.47 3.80 15.37
C ASP A 70 4.83 2.33 15.09
N ARG A 71 5.28 1.59 16.12
CA ARG A 71 5.62 0.17 15.97
C ARG A 71 4.39 -0.68 15.62
N ALA A 72 3.29 -0.49 16.34
CA ALA A 72 2.04 -1.22 16.09
C ALA A 72 1.42 -0.83 14.75
N LEU A 73 1.50 0.46 14.37
CA LEU A 73 1.02 0.96 13.09
C LEU A 73 1.84 0.39 11.92
N SER A 74 3.16 0.32 12.05
CA SER A 74 4.03 -0.28 11.03
C SER A 74 3.77 -1.76 10.84
N GLN A 75 3.55 -2.49 11.94
CA GLN A 75 3.18 -3.91 11.87
C GLN A 75 1.80 -4.08 11.22
N PHE A 76 0.80 -3.31 11.64
CA PHE A 76 -0.54 -3.34 11.06
C PHE A 76 -0.51 -3.05 9.55
N ARG A 77 0.24 -2.02 9.13
CA ARG A 77 0.41 -1.69 7.71
C ARG A 77 1.04 -2.83 6.93
N ASN A 78 2.09 -3.45 7.45
CA ASN A 78 2.74 -4.58 6.80
C ASN A 78 1.79 -5.76 6.59
N GLU A 79 0.94 -6.06 7.59
CA GLU A 79 0.06 -7.24 7.58
C GLU A 79 -1.26 -7.03 6.83
N ARG A 80 -1.75 -5.79 6.73
CA ARG A 80 -3.13 -5.50 6.31
C ARG A 80 -3.27 -4.58 5.11
N ILE A 81 -2.20 -3.89 4.70
CA ILE A 81 -2.29 -2.88 3.65
C ILE A 81 -1.26 -3.15 2.57
N GLY A 82 -1.74 -3.36 1.35
CA GLY A 82 -0.90 -3.40 0.15
C GLY A 82 -0.92 -2.06 -0.58
N PHE A 83 0.25 -1.58 -1.00
CA PHE A 83 0.38 -0.35 -1.76
C PHE A 83 0.85 -0.61 -3.19
N VAL A 84 0.17 0.03 -4.14
CA VAL A 84 0.65 0.19 -5.51
C VAL A 84 0.77 1.69 -5.79
N PHE A 85 1.98 2.14 -6.08
CA PHE A 85 2.27 3.54 -6.38
C PHE A 85 2.36 3.80 -7.88
N GLN A 86 2.14 5.04 -8.29
CA GLN A 86 2.22 5.46 -9.69
C GLN A 86 3.58 5.15 -10.33
N PHE A 87 4.67 5.31 -9.60
CA PHE A 87 6.04 5.04 -10.05
C PHE A 87 6.59 3.69 -9.59
N HIS A 88 5.69 2.76 -9.19
CA HIS A 88 5.98 1.38 -8.77
C HIS A 88 6.91 1.23 -7.55
N HIS A 89 7.92 2.08 -7.38
CA HIS A 89 8.93 2.06 -6.32
C HIS A 89 9.51 0.66 -6.06
N LEU A 90 9.90 -0.01 -7.15
CA LEU A 90 10.65 -1.25 -7.06
C LEU A 90 12.10 -0.92 -6.68
N LEU A 91 12.70 -1.76 -5.84
CA LEU A 91 14.09 -1.64 -5.47
C LEU A 91 14.96 -2.16 -6.64
N ALA A 92 15.77 -1.29 -7.21
CA ALA A 92 16.49 -1.53 -8.46
C ALA A 92 17.56 -2.64 -8.36
N GLU A 93 18.09 -2.85 -7.16
CA GLU A 93 19.12 -3.85 -6.86
C GLU A 93 18.55 -5.27 -6.79
N PHE A 94 17.26 -5.40 -6.53
CA PHE A 94 16.56 -6.66 -6.33
C PHE A 94 15.83 -7.10 -7.59
N THR A 95 15.73 -8.41 -7.80
CA THR A 95 14.93 -9.01 -8.87
C THR A 95 13.43 -8.77 -8.64
N ALA A 96 12.59 -9.08 -9.64
CA ALA A 96 11.14 -9.06 -9.49
C ALA A 96 10.68 -9.95 -8.34
N PHE A 97 11.23 -11.17 -8.25
CA PHE A 97 10.92 -12.12 -7.19
C PHE A 97 11.30 -11.58 -5.80
N GLU A 98 12.50 -11.07 -5.64
CA GLU A 98 12.95 -10.51 -4.38
C GLU A 98 12.12 -9.29 -3.96
N ASN A 99 11.77 -8.39 -4.90
CA ASN A 99 10.87 -7.26 -4.63
C ASN A 99 9.52 -7.72 -4.07
N VAL A 100 8.95 -8.80 -4.60
CA VAL A 100 7.68 -9.37 -4.10
C VAL A 100 7.87 -9.99 -2.71
N CYS A 101 9.00 -10.62 -2.43
CA CYS A 101 9.26 -11.25 -1.12
C CYS A 101 9.45 -10.26 0.03
N ILE A 102 9.94 -9.04 -0.24
CA ILE A 102 10.35 -8.07 0.80
C ILE A 102 9.29 -7.85 1.90
N PRO A 103 8.01 -7.56 1.62
CA PRO A 103 7.04 -7.29 2.70
C PRO A 103 6.85 -8.49 3.63
N GLY A 104 6.80 -9.71 3.09
CA GLY A 104 6.67 -10.93 3.88
C GLY A 104 7.88 -11.19 4.78
N LEU A 105 9.09 -10.91 4.27
CA LEU A 105 10.33 -11.04 5.03
C LEU A 105 10.43 -9.97 6.13
N ILE A 106 10.02 -8.73 5.86
CA ILE A 106 9.90 -7.66 6.87
C ILE A 106 8.91 -8.08 7.96
N GLY A 107 7.79 -8.70 7.60
CA GLY A 107 6.80 -9.26 8.51
C GLY A 107 7.28 -10.49 9.29
N ARG A 108 8.54 -10.94 9.08
CA ARG A 108 9.15 -12.11 9.72
C ARG A 108 8.39 -13.42 9.48
N ARG A 109 7.70 -13.51 8.36
CA ARG A 109 7.06 -14.76 7.95
C ARG A 109 8.13 -15.79 7.57
N PRO A 110 7.85 -17.10 7.70
CA PRO A 110 8.76 -18.16 7.26
C PRO A 110 9.15 -17.95 5.79
N ARG A 111 10.45 -17.95 5.52
CA ARG A 111 10.99 -17.65 4.19
C ARG A 111 10.39 -18.53 3.09
N ALA A 112 10.27 -19.84 3.36
CA ALA A 112 9.70 -20.78 2.40
C ALA A 112 8.24 -20.44 2.02
N ASP A 113 7.43 -19.95 2.97
CA ASP A 113 6.05 -19.54 2.70
C ASP A 113 5.98 -18.26 1.88
N VAL A 114 6.86 -17.29 2.17
CA VAL A 114 6.96 -16.05 1.42
C VAL A 114 7.40 -16.33 -0.02
N GLU A 115 8.43 -17.15 -0.22
CA GLU A 115 8.95 -17.51 -1.53
C GLU A 115 7.93 -18.27 -2.37
N ARG A 116 7.21 -19.23 -1.76
CA ARG A 116 6.12 -19.93 -2.41
C ARG A 116 5.03 -18.96 -2.87
N ARG A 117 4.56 -18.09 -1.96
CA ARG A 117 3.52 -17.11 -2.27
C ARG A 117 3.95 -16.10 -3.33
N ALA A 118 5.20 -15.63 -3.29
CA ALA A 118 5.75 -14.74 -4.30
C ALA A 118 5.80 -15.39 -5.69
N ALA A 119 6.20 -16.68 -5.77
CA ALA A 119 6.20 -17.42 -7.02
C ALA A 119 4.78 -17.57 -7.61
N GLU A 120 3.80 -17.95 -6.79
CA GLU A 120 2.39 -18.06 -7.18
C GLU A 120 1.85 -16.73 -7.74
N LEU A 121 2.14 -15.62 -7.05
CA LEU A 121 1.68 -14.28 -7.47
C LEU A 121 2.32 -13.84 -8.79
N LEU A 122 3.62 -14.08 -8.96
CA LEU A 122 4.29 -13.77 -10.23
C LEU A 122 3.77 -14.62 -11.38
N ASP A 123 3.45 -15.89 -11.13
CA ASP A 123 2.84 -16.76 -12.13
C ASP A 123 1.44 -16.25 -12.53
N MET A 124 0.58 -15.93 -11.54
CA MET A 124 -0.74 -15.32 -11.78
C MET A 124 -0.66 -14.01 -12.58
N MET A 125 0.42 -13.24 -12.44
CA MET A 125 0.66 -12.00 -13.18
C MET A 125 1.32 -12.22 -14.55
N GLY A 126 1.56 -13.48 -14.96
CA GLY A 126 2.23 -13.81 -16.22
C GLY A 126 3.71 -13.42 -16.23
N LEU A 127 4.38 -13.45 -15.07
CA LEU A 127 5.77 -13.01 -14.89
C LEU A 127 6.72 -14.14 -14.47
N ALA A 128 6.32 -15.41 -14.57
CA ALA A 128 7.16 -16.54 -14.20
C ALA A 128 8.54 -16.52 -14.89
N ALA A 129 8.57 -16.24 -16.20
CA ALA A 129 9.81 -16.12 -16.98
C ALA A 129 10.62 -14.82 -16.71
N ARG A 130 10.06 -13.90 -15.94
CA ARG A 130 10.66 -12.60 -15.62
C ARG A 130 11.09 -12.48 -14.14
N ARG A 131 10.87 -13.52 -13.35
CA ARG A 131 11.10 -13.50 -11.90
C ARG A 131 12.51 -13.06 -11.49
N ASP A 132 13.51 -13.44 -12.26
CA ASP A 132 14.92 -13.18 -11.97
C ASP A 132 15.45 -11.89 -12.64
N HIS A 133 14.58 -11.15 -13.34
CA HIS A 133 14.93 -9.86 -13.95
C HIS A 133 14.87 -8.72 -12.92
N LYS A 134 15.79 -7.76 -13.04
CA LYS A 134 15.77 -6.52 -12.27
C LYS A 134 14.79 -5.51 -12.88
N PRO A 135 14.30 -4.53 -12.11
CA PRO A 135 13.35 -3.52 -12.59
C PRO A 135 13.75 -2.85 -13.91
N GLY A 136 15.02 -2.51 -14.07
CA GLY A 136 15.53 -1.90 -15.32
C GLY A 136 15.46 -2.80 -16.56
N GLN A 137 15.20 -4.08 -16.40
CA GLN A 137 15.07 -5.07 -17.48
C GLN A 137 13.58 -5.39 -17.78
N LEU A 138 12.65 -4.76 -17.04
CA LEU A 138 11.23 -4.96 -17.17
C LEU A 138 10.57 -3.75 -17.84
N SER A 139 9.59 -4.01 -18.69
CA SER A 139 8.71 -2.96 -19.21
C SER A 139 7.90 -2.31 -18.08
N GLY A 140 7.36 -1.09 -18.29
CA GLY A 140 6.55 -0.40 -17.30
C GLY A 140 5.34 -1.22 -16.84
N GLY A 141 4.68 -1.93 -17.77
CA GLY A 141 3.57 -2.82 -17.44
C GLY A 141 4.00 -4.06 -16.61
N GLU A 142 5.20 -4.61 -16.87
CA GLU A 142 5.75 -5.69 -16.04
C GLU A 142 6.11 -5.18 -14.65
N GLN A 143 6.74 -4.00 -14.53
CA GLN A 143 7.02 -3.38 -13.24
C GLN A 143 5.76 -3.12 -12.42
N GLN A 144 4.69 -2.67 -13.07
CA GLN A 144 3.39 -2.47 -12.42
C GLN A 144 2.83 -3.78 -11.88
N ARG A 145 2.86 -4.87 -12.66
CA ARG A 145 2.41 -6.19 -12.22
C ARG A 145 3.27 -6.74 -11.06
N VAL A 146 4.58 -6.51 -11.07
CA VAL A 146 5.46 -6.82 -9.92
C VAL A 146 5.04 -6.03 -8.69
N ALA A 147 4.75 -4.73 -8.82
CA ALA A 147 4.28 -3.91 -7.70
C ALA A 147 2.92 -4.38 -7.14
N ILE A 148 2.02 -4.86 -8.01
CA ILE A 148 0.75 -5.47 -7.58
C ILE A 148 1.02 -6.78 -6.83
N ALA A 149 1.85 -7.67 -7.36
CA ALA A 149 2.23 -8.91 -6.69
C ALA A 149 2.85 -8.64 -5.31
N ARG A 150 3.75 -7.64 -5.22
CA ARG A 150 4.33 -7.19 -3.94
C ARG A 150 3.29 -6.72 -2.94
N ALA A 151 2.24 -6.04 -3.39
CA ALA A 151 1.16 -5.57 -2.52
C ALA A 151 0.27 -6.72 -1.98
N LEU A 152 0.29 -7.89 -2.61
CA LEU A 152 -0.57 -9.04 -2.32
C LEU A 152 0.13 -10.18 -1.59
N VAL A 153 1.41 -10.06 -1.27
CA VAL A 153 2.22 -11.18 -0.73
C VAL A 153 1.89 -11.51 0.73
N ASN A 154 1.41 -10.52 1.52
CA ASN A 154 1.03 -10.68 2.93
C ASN A 154 -0.43 -11.07 3.12
#